data_03cb48a23ae4417086fc5db9cdb1f7f9
#
_entry.id   03cb48a23ae4417086fc5db9cdb1f7f9
#
_cell.length_a   1.000
_cell.length_b   1.000
_cell.length_c   1.000
_cell.angle_alpha   90.00
_cell.angle_beta   90.00
_cell.angle_gamma   90.00
#
_symmetry.space_group_name_H-M   'P 1'
#
loop_
_entity.id
_entity.type
_entity.pdbx_description
1 polymer ?
#
loop_
_entity_poly.entity_id
_entity_poly.type
_entity_poly.pdbx_seq_one_letter_code
_entity_poly.pdbx_strand_id
1 'polypeptide(L)'
;MMSSPAPTLYPEGVIGAPKDRRGHAAEFSTGLPAGTEVFSADNHISVADDIFYERFPDELKDQAPRIWYEDGAYLLGPPGQSMVVGDFSAVLMQYDDLAGAATNNVEARVRELAEDGVDKELAFPNAVLALFHHPDHAIRERIFRVYNEHIAEVQERSSGHCYGVGLINWWDPAGARRTLTELKSLGLTTFLMPISPGNDRDGRPIDYSSAEMSAVWDEIEAAGLPVTHHIGESQPKFPSEVNSVAVAMMVNIDSFREMFSKYIFGGILDRHPGLRVGWFEGGIAWVPTALQDAEHVLASYRHMLAHQPKRDVRDYWDTHMCASFMVDPLGLRQIDEIGIDKVMWSSDYPHNESTFGYSERSLAAVVDAVGPEDAVRVVGGNIKKFLGISA
;
A
#
# COMPACT_ATOMS: atom_id res chain seq x y z
N MET A 1 2.01 42.70 3.06
CA MET A 1 0.79 41.95 3.35
C MET A 1 1.26 40.59 3.85
N MET A 2 1.03 40.26 5.12
CA MET A 2 1.30 38.92 5.60
C MET A 2 0.28 38.00 4.91
N SER A 3 0.75 37.05 4.12
CA SER A 3 -0.12 36.01 3.57
C SER A 3 -0.83 35.34 4.76
N SER A 4 -2.14 35.21 4.68
CA SER A 4 -2.86 34.35 5.61
C SER A 4 -2.13 33.00 5.67
N PRO A 5 -1.93 32.43 6.85
CA PRO A 5 -1.40 31.07 6.91
C PRO A 5 -2.27 30.19 6.06
N ALA A 6 -1.64 29.28 5.29
CA ALA A 6 -2.37 28.28 4.56
C ALA A 6 -3.37 27.62 5.51
N PRO A 7 -4.61 27.33 5.07
CA PRO A 7 -5.59 26.68 5.93
C PRO A 7 -4.98 25.40 6.48
N THR A 8 -4.93 25.28 7.79
CA THR A 8 -4.58 24.04 8.44
C THR A 8 -5.69 23.05 8.13
N LEU A 9 -5.35 21.92 7.52
CA LEU A 9 -6.29 20.83 7.32
C LEU A 9 -6.84 20.32 8.67
N TYR A 10 -6.06 20.52 9.73
CA TYR A 10 -6.39 20.09 11.10
C TYR A 10 -6.18 21.22 12.09
N PRO A 11 -7.09 21.35 13.09
CA PRO A 11 -6.98 22.37 14.12
C PRO A 11 -5.67 22.32 14.91
N GLU A 12 -5.07 21.15 15.05
CA GLU A 12 -3.87 20.88 15.84
C GLU A 12 -2.57 21.05 15.07
N GLY A 13 -2.63 21.42 13.79
CA GLY A 13 -1.42 21.63 13.00
C GLY A 13 -1.61 21.46 11.49
N VAL A 14 -0.51 21.57 10.75
CA VAL A 14 -0.53 21.54 9.29
C VAL A 14 -0.88 20.14 8.75
N ILE A 15 -0.56 19.08 9.49
CA ILE A 15 -0.75 17.68 9.11
C ILE A 15 -1.23 16.85 10.30
N GLY A 16 -1.45 17.45 11.48
CA GLY A 16 -1.81 16.71 12.68
C GLY A 16 -3.22 16.11 12.60
N ALA A 17 -3.37 14.88 13.04
CA ALA A 17 -4.68 14.31 13.26
C ALA A 17 -5.41 15.07 14.37
N PRO A 18 -6.72 15.32 14.25
CA PRO A 18 -7.49 15.93 15.32
C PRO A 18 -7.47 15.04 16.57
N LYS A 19 -7.45 15.66 17.76
CA LYS A 19 -7.46 14.94 19.03
C LYS A 19 -8.73 14.14 19.24
N ASP A 20 -9.85 14.68 18.78
CA ASP A 20 -11.13 14.00 18.73
C ASP A 20 -11.52 13.82 17.26
N ARG A 21 -11.45 12.59 16.79
CA ARG A 21 -11.75 12.24 15.41
C ARG A 21 -13.24 11.99 15.19
N ARG A 22 -14.01 11.69 16.24
CA ARG A 22 -15.43 11.36 16.15
C ARG A 22 -16.30 12.61 16.15
N GLY A 23 -17.38 12.57 15.40
CA GLY A 23 -18.37 13.63 15.34
C GLY A 23 -18.07 14.76 14.36
N HIS A 24 -17.00 14.68 13.60
CA HIS A 24 -16.70 15.69 12.57
C HIS A 24 -17.43 15.46 11.24
N ALA A 25 -17.87 14.24 10.96
CA ALA A 25 -18.53 13.86 9.72
C ALA A 25 -19.81 14.66 9.43
N ALA A 26 -20.59 14.99 10.42
CA ALA A 26 -21.88 15.67 10.26
C ALA A 26 -21.80 17.17 9.95
N GLU A 27 -20.62 17.80 10.08
CA GLU A 27 -20.47 19.26 9.99
C GLU A 27 -19.78 19.75 8.71
N PHE A 28 -19.19 18.85 7.92
CA PHE A 28 -18.43 19.17 6.73
C PHE A 28 -19.16 18.78 5.43
N SER A 29 -19.14 19.70 4.47
CA SER A 29 -19.45 19.36 3.07
C SER A 29 -18.13 19.18 2.35
N THR A 30 -17.91 18.02 1.75
CA THR A 30 -16.72 17.75 0.93
C THR A 30 -16.64 18.61 -0.34
N GLY A 31 -17.80 19.12 -0.81
CA GLY A 31 -17.89 19.80 -2.10
C GLY A 31 -17.86 18.85 -3.31
N LEU A 32 -17.79 17.54 -3.08
CA LEU A 32 -17.88 16.56 -4.17
C LEU A 32 -19.27 16.57 -4.84
N PRO A 33 -19.36 16.31 -6.15
CA PRO A 33 -20.63 16.14 -6.84
C PRO A 33 -21.49 15.06 -6.19
N ALA A 34 -22.82 15.27 -6.16
CA ALA A 34 -23.73 14.29 -5.61
C ALA A 34 -23.63 12.94 -6.35
N GLY A 35 -23.54 11.85 -5.59
CA GLY A 35 -23.39 10.50 -6.13
C GLY A 35 -21.95 10.11 -6.48
N THR A 36 -20.97 10.94 -6.13
CA THR A 36 -19.56 10.54 -6.22
C THR A 36 -19.32 9.34 -5.30
N GLU A 37 -18.82 8.26 -5.85
CA GLU A 37 -18.36 7.10 -5.08
C GLU A 37 -16.93 7.33 -4.60
N VAL A 38 -16.72 7.35 -3.29
CA VAL A 38 -15.43 7.51 -2.64
C VAL A 38 -14.79 6.14 -2.43
N PHE A 39 -13.64 5.94 -3.07
CA PHE A 39 -12.90 4.69 -2.99
C PHE A 39 -11.52 4.95 -2.36
N SER A 40 -11.33 4.53 -1.12
CA SER A 40 -10.03 4.58 -0.46
C SER A 40 -9.04 3.64 -1.15
N ALA A 41 -7.99 4.21 -1.72
CA ALA A 41 -6.98 3.43 -2.43
C ALA A 41 -6.06 2.64 -1.48
N ASP A 42 -6.14 2.89 -0.19
CA ASP A 42 -5.27 2.29 0.81
C ASP A 42 -5.98 2.22 2.16
N ASN A 43 -6.21 1.00 2.60
CA ASN A 43 -6.66 0.66 3.94
C ASN A 43 -6.01 -0.67 4.34
N HIS A 44 -6.05 -1.00 5.61
CA HIS A 44 -5.40 -2.20 6.11
C HIS A 44 -6.38 -3.18 6.74
N ILE A 45 -6.09 -4.45 6.55
CA ILE A 45 -6.83 -5.53 7.20
C ILE A 45 -5.86 -6.47 7.89
N SER A 46 -6.13 -6.77 9.15
CA SER A 46 -5.40 -7.79 9.88
C SER A 46 -6.10 -9.15 9.69
N VAL A 47 -5.45 -10.24 9.92
CA VAL A 47 -6.02 -11.59 9.92
C VAL A 47 -6.32 -12.02 11.35
N ALA A 48 -7.17 -13.02 11.52
CA ALA A 48 -7.38 -13.62 12.84
C ALA A 48 -6.09 -14.26 13.36
N ASP A 49 -5.86 -14.18 14.67
CA ASP A 49 -4.62 -14.59 15.33
C ASP A 49 -4.21 -16.03 14.99
N ASP A 50 -5.17 -16.94 14.88
CA ASP A 50 -4.98 -18.36 14.66
C ASP A 50 -5.21 -18.83 13.22
N ILE A 51 -5.48 -17.93 12.26
CA ILE A 51 -5.91 -18.30 10.91
C ILE A 51 -4.94 -19.24 10.20
N PHE A 52 -3.63 -19.01 10.35
CA PHE A 52 -2.63 -19.88 9.73
C PHE A 52 -2.61 -21.25 10.40
N TYR A 53 -2.68 -21.30 11.72
CA TYR A 53 -2.74 -22.56 12.46
C TYR A 53 -3.99 -23.36 12.11
N GLU A 54 -5.13 -22.70 11.95
CA GLU A 54 -6.39 -23.36 11.58
C GLU A 54 -6.36 -23.92 10.16
N ARG A 55 -5.73 -23.20 9.20
CA ARG A 55 -5.75 -23.52 7.77
C ARG A 55 -4.49 -24.20 7.24
N PHE A 56 -3.45 -24.37 8.08
CA PHE A 56 -2.29 -25.16 7.70
C PHE A 56 -2.63 -26.64 7.73
N PRO A 57 -2.03 -27.44 6.83
CA PRO A 57 -2.18 -28.91 6.88
C PRO A 57 -1.58 -29.44 8.17
N ASP A 58 -2.12 -30.55 8.68
CA ASP A 58 -1.78 -31.10 9.98
C ASP A 58 -0.27 -31.37 10.18
N GLU A 59 0.42 -31.75 9.11
CA GLU A 59 1.87 -31.98 9.08
C GLU A 59 2.74 -30.73 9.20
N LEU A 60 2.15 -29.54 9.01
CA LEU A 60 2.84 -28.24 9.09
C LEU A 60 2.31 -27.33 10.21
N LYS A 61 1.34 -27.80 11.00
CA LYS A 61 0.74 -26.98 12.05
C LYS A 61 1.73 -26.47 13.09
N ASP A 62 2.76 -27.26 13.41
CA ASP A 62 3.80 -26.85 14.35
C ASP A 62 4.69 -25.72 13.83
N GLN A 63 4.63 -25.43 12.53
CA GLN A 63 5.35 -24.35 11.86
C GLN A 63 4.45 -23.18 11.46
N ALA A 64 3.15 -23.31 11.70
CA ALA A 64 2.19 -22.25 11.37
C ALA A 64 2.42 -21.03 12.28
N PRO A 65 2.57 -19.82 11.70
CA PRO A 65 2.66 -18.63 12.52
C PRO A 65 1.33 -18.36 13.22
N ARG A 66 1.44 -17.78 14.42
CA ARG A 66 0.31 -17.29 15.21
C ARG A 66 0.63 -15.88 15.68
N ILE A 67 -0.40 -15.11 15.98
CA ILE A 67 -0.27 -13.82 16.62
C ILE A 67 -0.84 -13.97 18.03
N TRP A 68 -0.09 -13.55 19.03
CA TRP A 68 -0.59 -13.53 20.40
C TRP A 68 0.02 -12.38 21.20
N TYR A 69 -0.62 -12.03 22.29
CA TYR A 69 -0.17 -10.98 23.20
C TYR A 69 0.41 -11.61 24.46
N GLU A 70 1.65 -11.31 24.79
CA GLU A 70 2.37 -11.79 25.97
C GLU A 70 3.32 -10.72 26.49
N ASP A 71 3.34 -10.53 27.81
CA ASP A 71 4.23 -9.60 28.54
C ASP A 71 4.24 -8.17 27.98
N GLY A 72 3.09 -7.65 27.51
CA GLY A 72 2.97 -6.28 27.01
C GLY A 72 3.38 -6.09 25.55
N ALA A 73 3.61 -7.18 24.81
CA ALA A 73 3.98 -7.14 23.40
C ALA A 73 3.16 -8.13 22.57
N TYR A 74 2.92 -7.78 21.31
CA TYR A 74 2.44 -8.72 20.30
C TYR A 74 3.59 -9.54 19.75
N LEU A 75 3.38 -10.83 19.71
CA LEU A 75 4.33 -11.81 19.21
C LEU A 75 3.74 -12.45 17.95
N LEU A 76 4.59 -12.66 16.95
CA LEU A 76 4.23 -13.34 15.71
C LEU A 76 5.26 -14.43 15.43
N GLY A 77 4.81 -15.62 15.12
CA GLY A 77 5.69 -16.71 14.70
C GLY A 77 5.16 -18.07 15.15
N PRO A 78 5.88 -19.14 14.85
CA PRO A 78 5.60 -20.44 15.43
C PRO A 78 6.00 -20.45 16.92
N PRO A 79 5.40 -21.32 17.72
CA PRO A 79 5.78 -21.48 19.12
C PRO A 79 7.29 -21.70 19.29
N GLY A 80 7.91 -20.91 20.17
CA GLY A 80 9.35 -21.00 20.46
C GLY A 80 10.29 -20.31 19.45
N GLN A 81 9.77 -19.72 18.38
CA GLN A 81 10.53 -18.93 17.39
C GLN A 81 9.82 -17.62 17.06
N SER A 82 9.12 -17.07 18.02
CA SER A 82 8.38 -15.83 17.86
C SER A 82 9.31 -14.63 17.70
N MET A 83 8.90 -13.71 16.84
CA MET A 83 9.45 -12.36 16.80
C MET A 83 8.51 -11.41 17.51
N VAL A 84 9.06 -10.44 18.21
CA VAL A 84 8.28 -9.30 18.70
C VAL A 84 7.91 -8.46 17.48
N VAL A 85 6.63 -8.36 17.20
CA VAL A 85 6.12 -7.55 16.07
C VAL A 85 6.00 -6.08 16.49
N GLY A 86 6.51 -5.78 17.67
CA GLY A 86 6.30 -4.51 18.32
C GLY A 86 4.89 -4.39 18.90
N ASP A 87 4.60 -3.23 19.43
CA ASP A 87 3.24 -2.92 19.83
C ASP A 87 2.45 -2.54 18.57
N PHE A 88 1.98 -3.54 17.79
CA PHE A 88 1.11 -3.28 16.65
C PHE A 88 -0.18 -2.58 17.08
N SER A 89 -0.56 -2.69 18.34
CA SER A 89 -1.61 -1.86 18.91
C SER A 89 -1.23 -0.39 18.92
N ALA A 90 0.07 -0.06 18.89
CA ALA A 90 0.54 1.32 18.85
C ALA A 90 0.43 1.98 17.47
N VAL A 91 0.36 1.19 16.38
CA VAL A 91 0.16 1.74 15.02
C VAL A 91 -1.30 1.71 14.59
N LEU A 92 -2.16 0.96 15.28
CA LEU A 92 -3.60 0.94 15.03
C LEU A 92 -4.33 1.94 15.91
N MET A 93 -5.39 2.50 15.39
CA MET A 93 -6.28 3.37 16.15
C MET A 93 -6.85 2.60 17.34
N GLN A 94 -6.64 3.12 18.54
CA GLN A 94 -7.15 2.54 19.78
C GLN A 94 -8.57 3.05 20.07
N TYR A 95 -9.52 2.56 19.29
CA TYR A 95 -10.93 2.75 19.58
C TYR A 95 -11.53 1.41 19.98
N ASP A 96 -11.81 1.25 21.26
CA ASP A 96 -12.38 0.01 21.84
C ASP A 96 -13.73 -0.41 21.21
N ASP A 97 -14.37 0.48 20.48
CA ASP A 97 -15.67 0.29 19.86
C ASP A 97 -15.62 0.15 18.32
N LEU A 98 -14.44 0.16 17.69
CA LEU A 98 -14.29 -0.12 16.26
C LEU A 98 -14.21 -1.63 16.00
N ALA A 99 -15.37 -2.26 15.87
CA ALA A 99 -15.47 -3.70 15.61
C ALA A 99 -14.89 -4.11 14.25
N GLY A 100 -14.90 -3.20 13.26
CA GLY A 100 -14.38 -3.45 11.93
C GLY A 100 -12.84 -3.39 11.86
N ALA A 101 -12.20 -2.68 12.78
CA ALA A 101 -10.73 -2.64 12.87
C ALA A 101 -10.15 -4.02 13.24
N ALA A 102 -10.88 -4.80 14.03
CA ALA A 102 -10.56 -6.19 14.36
C ALA A 102 -11.13 -7.12 13.29
N THR A 103 -10.75 -7.03 12.11
CA THR A 103 -10.54 -7.95 10.98
C THR A 103 -11.56 -9.02 10.59
N ASN A 104 -12.35 -9.55 11.47
CA ASN A 104 -13.27 -10.66 11.13
C ASN A 104 -14.72 -10.23 10.98
N ASN A 105 -15.03 -8.95 11.29
CA ASN A 105 -16.35 -8.40 11.18
C ASN A 105 -16.48 -7.48 9.96
N VAL A 106 -16.57 -8.10 8.78
CA VAL A 106 -16.63 -7.40 7.49
C VAL A 106 -17.82 -6.44 7.43
N GLU A 107 -18.95 -6.85 7.97
CA GLU A 107 -20.18 -6.05 7.99
C GLU A 107 -20.05 -4.78 8.88
N ALA A 108 -19.33 -4.89 10.00
CA ALA A 108 -19.03 -3.74 10.84
C ALA A 108 -18.05 -2.80 10.12
N ARG A 109 -17.01 -3.34 9.48
CA ARG A 109 -16.04 -2.58 8.71
C ARG A 109 -16.67 -1.76 7.59
N VAL A 110 -17.52 -2.39 6.80
CA VAL A 110 -18.25 -1.70 5.71
C VAL A 110 -19.10 -0.56 6.27
N ARG A 111 -19.79 -0.79 7.38
CA ARG A 111 -20.60 0.25 8.02
C ARG A 111 -19.76 1.41 8.56
N GLU A 112 -18.67 1.11 9.27
CA GLU A 112 -17.78 2.12 9.84
C GLU A 112 -17.15 3.00 8.76
N LEU A 113 -16.72 2.43 7.66
CA LEU A 113 -16.18 3.18 6.51
C LEU A 113 -17.27 4.02 5.83
N ALA A 114 -18.47 3.48 5.67
CA ALA A 114 -19.60 4.24 5.09
C ALA A 114 -20.01 5.42 5.98
N GLU A 115 -19.97 5.28 7.30
CA GLU A 115 -20.22 6.37 8.26
C GLU A 115 -19.15 7.47 8.19
N ASP A 116 -17.91 7.13 7.76
CA ASP A 116 -16.81 8.07 7.50
C ASP A 116 -16.79 8.61 6.07
N GLY A 117 -17.80 8.28 5.26
CA GLY A 117 -17.93 8.76 3.89
C GLY A 117 -17.10 7.98 2.85
N VAL A 118 -16.66 6.77 3.17
CA VAL A 118 -15.89 5.88 2.27
C VAL A 118 -16.79 4.74 1.81
N ASP A 119 -17.05 4.67 0.50
CA ASP A 119 -17.93 3.65 -0.10
C ASP A 119 -17.19 2.34 -0.40
N LYS A 120 -15.93 2.45 -0.80
CA LYS A 120 -15.09 1.31 -1.19
C LYS A 120 -13.67 1.46 -0.70
N GLU A 121 -12.98 0.34 -0.61
CA GLU A 121 -11.59 0.30 -0.20
C GLU A 121 -10.76 -0.73 -0.96
N LEU A 122 -9.47 -0.42 -1.12
CA LEU A 122 -8.43 -1.40 -1.41
C LEU A 122 -7.75 -1.77 -0.09
N ALA A 123 -7.80 -3.05 0.29
CA ALA A 123 -7.34 -3.53 1.59
C ALA A 123 -5.99 -4.25 1.48
N PHE A 124 -4.97 -3.67 2.08
CA PHE A 124 -3.63 -4.22 2.19
C PHE A 124 -3.49 -5.13 3.42
N PRO A 125 -2.56 -6.11 3.40
CA PRO A 125 -2.22 -6.88 4.58
C PRO A 125 -1.59 -5.97 5.65
N ASN A 126 -1.85 -6.27 6.91
CA ASN A 126 -1.22 -5.60 8.05
C ASN A 126 -0.11 -6.50 8.65
N ALA A 127 -0.36 -7.22 9.73
CA ALA A 127 0.63 -8.05 10.42
C ALA A 127 1.33 -9.09 9.51
N VAL A 128 0.69 -9.52 8.42
CA VAL A 128 1.27 -10.48 7.45
C VAL A 128 2.52 -9.93 6.76
N LEU A 129 2.68 -8.60 6.67
CA LEU A 129 3.90 -7.97 6.14
C LEU A 129 5.16 -8.43 6.87
N ALA A 130 5.09 -8.67 8.18
CA ALA A 130 6.20 -9.17 8.97
C ALA A 130 6.65 -10.60 8.56
N LEU A 131 5.79 -11.34 7.87
CA LEU A 131 6.05 -12.70 7.39
C LEU A 131 6.63 -12.75 5.96
N PHE A 132 6.77 -11.61 5.28
CA PHE A 132 7.31 -11.53 3.92
C PHE A 132 8.72 -12.11 3.80
N HIS A 133 9.50 -12.00 4.85
CA HIS A 133 10.87 -12.50 4.90
C HIS A 133 11.01 -13.80 5.71
N HIS A 134 9.91 -14.57 5.86
CA HIS A 134 10.02 -15.88 6.48
C HIS A 134 11.09 -16.73 5.76
N PRO A 135 12.09 -17.26 6.47
CA PRO A 135 13.27 -17.88 5.86
C PRO A 135 12.94 -19.16 5.07
N ASP A 136 11.91 -19.89 5.49
CA ASP A 136 11.42 -21.07 4.77
C ASP A 136 10.42 -20.66 3.70
N HIS A 137 10.82 -20.79 2.43
CA HIS A 137 10.00 -20.43 1.29
C HIS A 137 8.73 -21.29 1.14
N ALA A 138 8.73 -22.55 1.60
CA ALA A 138 7.56 -23.39 1.53
C ALA A 138 6.50 -22.96 2.57
N ILE A 139 6.95 -22.58 3.76
CA ILE A 139 6.07 -22.02 4.79
C ILE A 139 5.56 -20.65 4.35
N ARG A 140 6.42 -19.78 3.80
CA ARG A 140 6.03 -18.46 3.26
C ARG A 140 4.96 -18.60 2.16
N GLU A 141 5.15 -19.53 1.22
CA GLU A 141 4.17 -19.82 0.19
C GLU A 141 2.82 -20.27 0.77
N ARG A 142 2.85 -21.07 1.83
CA ARG A 142 1.64 -21.50 2.51
C ARG A 142 0.94 -20.33 3.23
N ILE A 143 1.70 -19.47 3.90
CA ILE A 143 1.19 -18.25 4.53
C ILE A 143 0.46 -17.38 3.49
N PHE A 144 1.11 -17.12 2.34
CA PHE A 144 0.53 -16.30 1.29
C PHE A 144 -0.75 -16.91 0.71
N ARG A 145 -0.78 -18.21 0.51
CA ARG A 145 -2.00 -18.90 0.06
C ARG A 145 -3.15 -18.73 1.06
N VAL A 146 -2.92 -18.99 2.34
CA VAL A 146 -3.96 -18.82 3.38
C VAL A 146 -4.46 -17.39 3.43
N TYR A 147 -3.54 -16.41 3.34
CA TYR A 147 -3.91 -15.01 3.30
C TYR A 147 -4.73 -14.67 2.04
N ASN A 148 -4.30 -15.12 0.86
CA ASN A 148 -5.01 -14.84 -0.40
C ASN A 148 -6.44 -15.42 -0.40
N GLU A 149 -6.61 -16.62 0.12
CA GLU A 149 -7.93 -17.23 0.30
C GLU A 149 -8.79 -16.42 1.27
N HIS A 150 -8.21 -16.00 2.40
CA HIS A 150 -8.91 -15.19 3.39
C HIS A 150 -9.34 -13.82 2.86
N ILE A 151 -8.44 -13.09 2.20
CA ILE A 151 -8.80 -11.76 1.69
C ILE A 151 -9.82 -11.83 0.55
N ALA A 152 -9.82 -12.90 -0.23
CA ALA A 152 -10.87 -13.15 -1.22
C ALA A 152 -12.24 -13.45 -0.56
N GLU A 153 -12.26 -14.20 0.54
CA GLU A 153 -13.49 -14.40 1.35
C GLU A 153 -14.01 -13.07 1.92
N VAL A 154 -13.12 -12.20 2.39
CA VAL A 154 -13.48 -10.85 2.85
C VAL A 154 -14.06 -10.01 1.71
N GLN A 155 -13.41 -10.03 0.55
CA GLN A 155 -13.89 -9.32 -0.65
C GLN A 155 -15.30 -9.81 -1.04
N GLU A 156 -15.54 -11.11 -1.09
CA GLU A 156 -16.85 -11.68 -1.40
C GLU A 156 -17.91 -11.25 -0.38
N ARG A 157 -17.63 -11.37 0.92
CA ARG A 157 -18.54 -11.00 2.01
C ARG A 157 -18.86 -9.50 2.05
N SER A 158 -17.92 -8.66 1.61
CA SER A 158 -18.12 -7.22 1.55
C SER A 158 -19.11 -6.77 0.47
N SER A 159 -19.52 -7.67 -0.42
CA SER A 159 -20.48 -7.37 -1.51
C SER A 159 -20.03 -6.19 -2.40
N GLY A 160 -18.74 -6.10 -2.69
CA GLY A 160 -18.16 -5.10 -3.59
C GLY A 160 -17.69 -3.80 -2.92
N HIS A 161 -17.66 -3.76 -1.58
CA HIS A 161 -17.11 -2.63 -0.83
C HIS A 161 -15.59 -2.78 -0.57
N CYS A 162 -15.08 -3.99 -0.38
CA CYS A 162 -13.66 -4.25 -0.16
C CYS A 162 -13.05 -4.98 -1.35
N TYR A 163 -11.88 -4.51 -1.80
CA TYR A 163 -11.04 -5.15 -2.80
C TYR A 163 -9.73 -5.56 -2.13
N GLY A 164 -9.42 -6.86 -2.15
CA GLY A 164 -8.25 -7.39 -1.49
C GLY A 164 -6.98 -7.26 -2.31
N VAL A 165 -5.88 -6.92 -1.66
CA VAL A 165 -4.53 -6.99 -2.24
C VAL A 165 -3.95 -8.37 -1.98
N GLY A 166 -3.65 -9.12 -3.04
CA GLY A 166 -3.07 -10.46 -2.92
C GLY A 166 -1.56 -10.45 -2.69
N LEU A 167 -0.98 -11.61 -2.46
CA LEU A 167 0.45 -11.83 -2.29
C LEU A 167 0.94 -12.86 -3.31
N ILE A 168 2.15 -12.66 -3.85
CA ILE A 168 2.74 -13.57 -4.85
C ILE A 168 4.08 -14.13 -4.40
N ASN A 169 4.50 -15.23 -5.01
CA ASN A 169 5.81 -15.82 -4.83
C ASN A 169 6.83 -15.18 -5.77
N TRP A 170 7.33 -14.00 -5.44
CA TRP A 170 8.25 -13.24 -6.31
C TRP A 170 9.66 -13.83 -6.44
N TRP A 171 10.01 -14.81 -5.61
CA TRP A 171 11.36 -15.38 -5.56
C TRP A 171 11.60 -16.52 -6.55
N ASP A 172 10.58 -16.91 -7.30
CA ASP A 172 10.72 -17.90 -8.37
C ASP A 172 9.63 -17.72 -9.46
N PRO A 173 9.98 -17.81 -10.76
CA PRO A 173 9.02 -17.57 -11.85
C PRO A 173 7.84 -18.56 -11.87
N ALA A 174 8.09 -19.83 -11.56
CA ALA A 174 7.04 -20.84 -11.55
C ALA A 174 6.04 -20.60 -10.41
N GLY A 175 6.55 -20.19 -9.25
CA GLY A 175 5.74 -19.76 -8.12
C GLY A 175 4.94 -18.51 -8.41
N ALA A 176 5.55 -17.50 -9.05
CA ALA A 176 4.88 -16.29 -9.48
C ALA A 176 3.70 -16.59 -10.42
N ARG A 177 3.94 -17.37 -11.48
CA ARG A 177 2.88 -17.81 -12.41
C ARG A 177 1.72 -18.49 -11.69
N ARG A 178 2.02 -19.43 -10.79
CA ARG A 178 1.01 -20.19 -10.05
C ARG A 178 0.18 -19.26 -9.18
N THR A 179 0.80 -18.42 -8.38
CA THR A 179 0.09 -17.51 -7.48
C THR A 179 -0.69 -16.45 -8.24
N LEU A 180 -0.17 -15.86 -9.30
CA LEU A 180 -0.91 -14.92 -10.15
C LEU A 180 -2.16 -15.56 -10.77
N THR A 181 -2.07 -16.83 -11.18
CA THR A 181 -3.22 -17.59 -11.67
C THR A 181 -4.25 -17.82 -10.55
N GLU A 182 -3.79 -18.18 -9.35
CA GLU A 182 -4.65 -18.33 -8.16
C GLU A 182 -5.35 -17.02 -7.81
N LEU A 183 -4.63 -15.88 -7.76
CA LEU A 183 -5.23 -14.56 -7.48
C LEU A 183 -6.37 -14.23 -8.45
N LYS A 184 -6.16 -14.44 -9.73
CA LYS A 184 -7.21 -14.23 -10.77
C LYS A 184 -8.41 -15.14 -10.55
N SER A 185 -8.19 -16.40 -10.16
CA SER A 185 -9.28 -17.34 -9.88
C SER A 185 -10.08 -16.97 -8.62
N LEU A 186 -9.43 -16.31 -7.66
CA LEU A 186 -10.03 -15.76 -6.44
C LEU A 186 -10.71 -14.40 -6.67
N GLY A 187 -10.61 -13.83 -7.87
CA GLY A 187 -11.18 -12.52 -8.19
C GLY A 187 -10.40 -11.34 -7.64
N LEU A 188 -9.15 -11.54 -7.19
CA LEU A 188 -8.27 -10.47 -6.76
C LEU A 188 -7.67 -9.75 -7.97
N THR A 189 -7.66 -8.42 -7.93
CA THR A 189 -7.34 -7.56 -9.07
C THR A 189 -5.96 -6.93 -9.02
N THR A 190 -5.24 -7.11 -7.93
CA THR A 190 -3.88 -6.60 -7.71
C THR A 190 -3.15 -7.44 -6.67
N PHE A 191 -1.87 -7.17 -6.50
CA PHE A 191 -1.03 -7.86 -5.50
C PHE A 191 0.10 -6.95 -5.02
N LEU A 192 0.56 -7.22 -3.81
CA LEU A 192 1.69 -6.54 -3.20
C LEU A 192 3.00 -7.26 -3.55
N MET A 193 3.98 -6.47 -3.96
CA MET A 193 5.34 -6.89 -4.21
C MET A 193 6.29 -6.09 -3.32
N PRO A 194 7.14 -6.74 -2.51
CA PRO A 194 8.00 -6.03 -1.58
C PRO A 194 9.04 -5.17 -2.31
N ILE A 195 9.43 -4.07 -1.71
CA ILE A 195 10.53 -3.23 -2.18
C ILE A 195 11.86 -3.90 -1.87
N SER A 196 11.95 -4.55 -0.71
CA SER A 196 13.10 -5.36 -0.30
C SER A 196 12.83 -6.84 -0.57
N PRO A 197 13.27 -7.38 -1.72
CA PRO A 197 12.84 -8.72 -2.14
C PRO A 197 13.45 -9.87 -1.33
N GLY A 198 14.46 -9.61 -0.50
CA GLY A 198 15.17 -10.65 0.25
C GLY A 198 16.00 -11.57 -0.64
N ASN A 199 15.98 -12.87 -0.34
CA ASN A 199 16.78 -13.87 -1.04
C ASN A 199 15.92 -14.87 -1.81
N ASP A 200 16.50 -15.44 -2.86
CA ASP A 200 15.94 -16.57 -3.60
C ASP A 200 16.02 -17.89 -2.80
N ARG A 201 15.57 -18.99 -3.39
CA ARG A 201 15.60 -20.32 -2.75
C ARG A 201 17.02 -20.85 -2.48
N ASP A 202 18.02 -20.33 -3.17
CA ASP A 202 19.42 -20.70 -2.98
C ASP A 202 20.13 -19.77 -1.98
N GLY A 203 19.42 -18.82 -1.39
CA GLY A 203 19.94 -17.85 -0.44
C GLY A 203 20.69 -16.68 -1.08
N ARG A 204 20.57 -16.46 -2.40
CA ARG A 204 21.18 -15.33 -3.10
C ARG A 204 20.27 -14.11 -3.02
N PRO A 205 20.82 -12.89 -2.80
CA PRO A 205 20.03 -11.68 -2.83
C PRO A 205 19.32 -11.51 -4.18
N ILE A 206 18.05 -11.19 -4.13
CA ILE A 206 17.26 -10.90 -5.33
C ILE A 206 17.49 -9.45 -5.75
N ASP A 207 17.87 -9.25 -7.01
CA ASP A 207 17.88 -7.95 -7.66
C ASP A 207 16.79 -7.90 -8.73
N TYR A 208 15.78 -7.08 -8.52
CA TYR A 208 14.65 -6.92 -9.44
C TYR A 208 15.03 -6.48 -10.85
N SER A 209 16.18 -5.79 -11.00
CA SER A 209 16.69 -5.37 -12.32
C SER A 209 17.51 -6.43 -13.04
N SER A 210 17.82 -7.54 -12.37
CA SER A 210 18.62 -8.63 -12.97
C SER A 210 17.90 -9.36 -14.10
N ALA A 211 18.69 -10.05 -14.92
CA ALA A 211 18.15 -10.87 -16.01
C ALA A 211 17.33 -12.07 -15.49
N GLU A 212 17.73 -12.61 -14.34
CA GLU A 212 17.04 -13.72 -13.68
C GLU A 212 15.62 -13.33 -13.28
N MET A 213 15.43 -12.09 -12.81
CA MET A 213 14.13 -11.58 -12.43
C MET A 213 13.23 -11.21 -13.61
N SER A 214 13.79 -11.08 -14.84
CA SER A 214 12.96 -10.85 -16.03
C SER A 214 11.89 -11.90 -16.21
N ALA A 215 12.16 -13.16 -15.88
CA ALA A 215 11.17 -14.23 -16.00
C ALA A 215 9.97 -14.07 -15.03
N VAL A 216 10.19 -13.46 -13.85
CA VAL A 216 9.10 -13.11 -12.93
C VAL A 216 8.30 -11.93 -13.46
N TRP A 217 8.97 -10.91 -14.00
CA TRP A 217 8.32 -9.76 -14.63
C TRP A 217 7.49 -10.17 -15.87
N ASP A 218 7.97 -11.14 -16.67
CA ASP A 218 7.22 -11.72 -17.79
C ASP A 218 5.88 -12.33 -17.32
N GLU A 219 5.89 -13.07 -16.19
CA GLU A 219 4.68 -13.66 -15.64
C GLU A 219 3.71 -12.59 -15.10
N ILE A 220 4.24 -11.54 -14.47
CA ILE A 220 3.44 -10.41 -13.97
C ILE A 220 2.80 -9.66 -15.13
N GLU A 221 3.58 -9.33 -16.17
CA GLU A 221 3.07 -8.65 -17.36
C GLU A 221 2.01 -9.48 -18.07
N ALA A 222 2.25 -10.79 -18.25
CA ALA A 222 1.30 -11.72 -18.86
C ALA A 222 0.00 -11.88 -18.06
N ALA A 223 0.07 -11.80 -16.73
CA ALA A 223 -1.12 -11.82 -15.88
C ALA A 223 -1.98 -10.57 -16.03
N GLY A 224 -1.37 -9.42 -16.36
CA GLY A 224 -2.04 -8.14 -16.56
C GLY A 224 -2.56 -7.51 -15.26
N LEU A 225 -2.17 -8.03 -14.10
CA LEU A 225 -2.51 -7.44 -12.80
C LEU A 225 -1.52 -6.31 -12.48
N PRO A 226 -1.98 -5.17 -11.97
CA PRO A 226 -1.08 -4.10 -11.51
C PRO A 226 -0.30 -4.54 -10.27
N VAL A 227 0.94 -4.08 -10.20
CA VAL A 227 1.83 -4.25 -9.05
C VAL A 227 1.57 -3.14 -8.04
N THR A 228 1.44 -3.47 -6.77
CA THR A 228 1.46 -2.48 -5.70
C THR A 228 2.76 -2.58 -4.90
N HIS A 229 3.32 -1.44 -4.56
CA HIS A 229 4.35 -1.29 -3.54
C HIS A 229 3.78 -0.46 -2.40
N HIS A 230 4.11 -0.87 -1.18
CA HIS A 230 3.60 -0.25 0.04
C HIS A 230 4.77 0.01 0.98
N ILE A 231 4.76 1.12 1.70
CA ILE A 231 5.77 1.35 2.74
C ILE A 231 5.56 0.39 3.91
N GLY A 232 6.53 0.27 4.79
CA GLY A 232 6.42 -0.52 6.02
C GLY A 232 7.10 -1.90 5.96
N GLU A 233 7.09 -2.60 4.84
CA GLU A 233 7.71 -3.91 4.72
C GLU A 233 9.25 -3.88 4.66
N SER A 234 9.81 -2.74 4.27
CA SER A 234 11.25 -2.49 4.12
C SER A 234 11.82 -1.59 5.21
N GLN A 235 11.13 -1.41 6.30
CA GLN A 235 11.53 -0.45 7.34
C GLN A 235 12.96 -0.69 7.85
N PRO A 236 13.79 0.35 7.95
CA PRO A 236 15.08 0.26 8.62
C PRO A 236 14.87 -0.21 10.06
N LYS A 237 15.63 -1.22 10.47
CA LYS A 237 15.58 -1.71 11.85
C LYS A 237 16.46 -0.82 12.72
N PHE A 238 15.85 0.03 13.52
CA PHE A 238 16.52 0.81 14.58
C PHE A 238 16.05 0.33 15.97
N PRO A 239 16.28 -0.93 16.33
CA PRO A 239 15.54 -1.59 17.44
C PRO A 239 15.85 -1.08 18.84
N SER A 240 16.81 -0.20 19.03
CA SER A 240 17.25 0.25 20.36
C SER A 240 17.43 1.76 20.49
N GLU A 241 17.05 2.54 19.48
CA GLU A 241 17.20 4.00 19.51
C GLU A 241 15.93 4.67 20.03
N VAL A 242 16.10 5.77 20.75
CA VAL A 242 14.98 6.60 21.18
C VAL A 242 14.23 7.12 19.96
N ASN A 243 12.90 6.95 19.98
CA ASN A 243 12.02 7.34 18.87
C ASN A 243 12.32 6.64 17.53
N SER A 244 12.84 5.42 17.58
CA SER A 244 13.18 4.63 16.37
C SER A 244 12.02 4.52 15.37
N VAL A 245 10.77 4.41 15.83
CA VAL A 245 9.58 4.40 14.98
C VAL A 245 9.47 5.68 14.17
N ALA A 246 9.59 6.84 14.80
CA ALA A 246 9.50 8.13 14.10
C ALA A 246 10.62 8.29 13.06
N VAL A 247 11.85 7.84 13.38
CA VAL A 247 12.97 7.86 12.43
C VAL A 247 12.67 6.93 11.26
N ALA A 248 12.20 5.70 11.52
CA ALA A 248 11.84 4.74 10.47
C ALA A 248 10.76 5.31 9.54
N MET A 249 9.70 5.89 10.10
CA MET A 249 8.62 6.50 9.30
C MET A 249 9.12 7.66 8.43
N MET A 250 10.02 8.50 8.95
CA MET A 250 10.58 9.62 8.17
C MET A 250 11.44 9.20 6.99
N VAL A 251 12.18 8.09 7.09
CA VAL A 251 13.08 7.62 6.00
C VAL A 251 12.43 6.55 5.12
N ASN A 252 11.23 6.12 5.44
CA ASN A 252 10.56 5.02 4.75
C ASN A 252 10.34 5.30 3.26
N ILE A 253 10.09 6.56 2.92
CA ILE A 253 9.89 7.01 1.54
C ILE A 253 11.12 6.80 0.64
N ASP A 254 12.32 6.70 1.20
CA ASP A 254 13.54 6.48 0.44
C ASP A 254 13.51 5.12 -0.29
N SER A 255 12.81 4.14 0.26
CA SER A 255 12.60 2.85 -0.37
C SER A 255 11.82 2.95 -1.70
N PHE A 256 10.84 3.85 -1.77
CA PHE A 256 10.12 4.13 -3.03
C PHE A 256 11.04 4.73 -4.08
N ARG A 257 11.89 5.68 -3.70
CA ARG A 257 12.86 6.28 -4.62
C ARG A 257 13.86 5.25 -5.15
N GLU A 258 14.30 4.31 -4.30
CA GLU A 258 15.15 3.21 -4.72
C GLU A 258 14.44 2.33 -5.77
N MET A 259 13.24 1.87 -5.48
CA MET A 259 12.50 0.99 -6.38
C MET A 259 12.07 1.70 -7.68
N PHE A 260 11.64 2.97 -7.59
CA PHE A 260 11.38 3.82 -8.75
C PHE A 260 12.59 3.88 -9.68
N SER A 261 13.79 4.06 -9.11
CA SER A 261 15.03 4.08 -9.89
C SER A 261 15.33 2.75 -10.57
N LYS A 262 15.05 1.62 -9.91
CA LYS A 262 15.19 0.27 -10.51
C LYS A 262 14.25 0.05 -11.69
N TYR A 263 13.02 0.52 -11.60
CA TYR A 263 12.06 0.44 -12.71
C TYR A 263 12.58 1.13 -13.97
N ILE A 264 13.19 2.29 -13.83
CA ILE A 264 13.66 3.14 -14.96
C ILE A 264 15.10 2.75 -15.34
N PHE A 265 16.08 2.96 -14.44
CA PHE A 265 17.49 2.79 -14.73
C PHE A 265 17.93 1.32 -14.75
N GLY A 266 17.24 0.45 -14.01
CA GLY A 266 17.39 -1.00 -14.11
C GLY A 266 16.72 -1.60 -15.36
N GLY A 267 15.98 -0.78 -16.13
CA GLY A 267 15.37 -1.14 -17.41
C GLY A 267 14.20 -2.10 -17.30
N ILE A 268 13.57 -2.21 -16.15
CA ILE A 268 12.42 -3.11 -15.95
C ILE A 268 11.29 -2.72 -16.90
N LEU A 269 10.89 -1.44 -16.91
CA LEU A 269 9.80 -0.95 -17.76
C LEU A 269 10.13 -0.92 -19.26
N ASP A 270 11.40 -0.91 -19.62
CA ASP A 270 11.82 -1.04 -21.02
C ASP A 270 11.73 -2.47 -21.55
N ARG A 271 11.90 -3.45 -20.66
CA ARG A 271 11.73 -4.87 -20.99
C ARG A 271 10.29 -5.35 -20.89
N HIS A 272 9.54 -4.75 -19.97
CA HIS A 272 8.16 -5.15 -19.63
C HIS A 272 7.21 -3.94 -19.72
N PRO A 273 6.91 -3.43 -20.93
CA PRO A 273 6.17 -2.18 -21.12
C PRO A 273 4.67 -2.29 -20.78
N GLY A 274 4.15 -3.46 -20.51
CA GLY A 274 2.77 -3.68 -20.06
C GLY A 274 2.57 -3.56 -18.54
N LEU A 275 3.64 -3.40 -17.77
CA LEU A 275 3.53 -3.27 -16.32
C LEU A 275 2.83 -1.98 -15.90
N ARG A 276 2.00 -2.07 -14.86
CA ARG A 276 1.40 -0.95 -14.15
C ARG A 276 1.82 -1.03 -12.69
N VAL A 277 2.22 0.09 -12.08
CA VAL A 277 2.81 0.15 -10.75
C VAL A 277 2.11 1.22 -9.92
N GLY A 278 1.69 0.86 -8.72
CA GLY A 278 1.12 1.78 -7.74
C GLY A 278 2.01 1.89 -6.50
N TRP A 279 2.12 3.10 -5.97
CA TRP A 279 2.89 3.45 -4.78
C TRP A 279 1.92 3.86 -3.68
N PHE A 280 1.84 3.09 -2.59
CA PHE A 280 0.81 3.24 -1.57
C PHE A 280 1.40 3.66 -0.22
N GLU A 281 0.65 4.49 0.52
CA GLU A 281 0.98 5.07 1.83
C GLU A 281 2.16 6.06 1.86
N GLY A 282 2.84 6.30 0.73
CA GLY A 282 3.99 7.20 0.68
C GLY A 282 3.66 8.68 0.46
N GLY A 283 2.39 9.04 0.29
CA GLY A 283 2.01 10.38 -0.18
C GLY A 283 2.41 10.61 -1.64
N ILE A 284 2.28 11.84 -2.10
CA ILE A 284 2.57 12.21 -3.50
C ILE A 284 3.62 13.33 -3.64
N ALA A 285 3.98 14.00 -2.55
CA ALA A 285 4.97 15.09 -2.60
C ALA A 285 6.39 14.64 -2.98
N TRP A 286 6.71 13.36 -2.82
CA TRP A 286 8.01 12.81 -3.23
C TRP A 286 8.17 12.71 -4.76
N VAL A 287 7.07 12.60 -5.51
CA VAL A 287 7.07 12.32 -6.94
C VAL A 287 7.76 13.40 -7.75
N PRO A 288 7.44 14.71 -7.63
CA PRO A 288 8.12 15.75 -8.39
C PRO A 288 9.61 15.79 -8.15
N THR A 289 10.05 15.57 -6.90
CA THR A 289 11.48 15.55 -6.56
C THR A 289 12.18 14.32 -7.12
N ALA A 290 11.53 13.16 -7.11
CA ALA A 290 12.08 11.94 -7.69
C ALA A 290 12.22 12.06 -9.22
N LEU A 291 11.23 12.64 -9.90
CA LEU A 291 11.28 12.91 -11.33
C LEU A 291 12.43 13.87 -11.68
N GLN A 292 12.51 15.01 -11.00
CA GLN A 292 13.58 16.00 -11.19
C GLN A 292 14.96 15.39 -10.98
N ASP A 293 15.15 14.64 -9.90
CA ASP A 293 16.42 13.99 -9.59
C ASP A 293 16.79 12.93 -10.63
N ALA A 294 15.83 12.14 -11.09
CA ALA A 294 16.05 11.13 -12.12
C ALA A 294 16.41 11.76 -13.48
N GLU A 295 15.75 12.87 -13.88
CA GLU A 295 16.12 13.65 -15.06
C GLU A 295 17.56 14.19 -14.94
N HIS A 296 17.92 14.73 -13.77
CA HIS A 296 19.25 15.23 -13.50
C HIS A 296 20.31 14.12 -13.56
N VAL A 297 20.03 12.95 -12.95
CA VAL A 297 20.89 11.76 -13.02
C VAL A 297 21.07 11.32 -14.47
N LEU A 298 19.98 11.23 -15.23
CA LEU A 298 20.04 10.83 -16.63
C LEU A 298 20.87 11.81 -17.47
N ALA A 299 20.70 13.11 -17.27
CA ALA A 299 21.48 14.13 -17.98
C ALA A 299 22.98 14.09 -17.63
N SER A 300 23.32 13.87 -16.35
CA SER A 300 24.69 13.96 -15.84
C SER A 300 25.49 12.67 -16.02
N TYR A 301 24.83 11.52 -15.88
CA TYR A 301 25.48 10.21 -15.77
C TYR A 301 25.12 9.22 -16.88
N ARG A 302 24.40 9.66 -17.93
CA ARG A 302 23.98 8.81 -19.06
C ARG A 302 25.14 7.94 -19.59
N HIS A 303 26.32 8.52 -19.73
CA HIS A 303 27.51 7.84 -20.23
C HIS A 303 28.04 6.70 -19.34
N MET A 304 27.61 6.64 -18.08
CA MET A 304 27.99 5.62 -17.11
C MET A 304 26.91 4.53 -16.94
N LEU A 305 25.72 4.72 -17.50
CA LEU A 305 24.62 3.78 -17.35
C LEU A 305 24.82 2.57 -18.25
N ALA A 306 24.84 1.37 -17.67
CA ALA A 306 24.89 0.13 -18.43
C ALA A 306 23.60 -0.09 -19.24
N HIS A 307 22.45 0.26 -18.65
CA HIS A 307 21.17 0.33 -19.35
C HIS A 307 20.85 1.80 -19.69
N GLN A 308 20.47 2.06 -20.94
CA GLN A 308 20.03 3.38 -21.39
C GLN A 308 18.52 3.42 -21.45
N PRO A 309 17.83 4.20 -20.61
CA PRO A 309 16.39 4.39 -20.70
C PRO A 309 15.97 4.82 -22.10
N LYS A 310 14.95 4.17 -22.66
CA LYS A 310 14.48 4.38 -24.04
C LYS A 310 13.55 5.58 -24.20
N ARG A 311 13.04 6.08 -23.07
CA ARG A 311 12.06 7.18 -23.00
C ARG A 311 12.54 8.23 -22.00
N ASP A 312 11.90 9.39 -21.99
CA ASP A 312 12.09 10.37 -20.95
C ASP A 312 11.54 9.87 -19.61
N VAL A 313 12.11 10.35 -18.49
CA VAL A 313 11.73 9.89 -17.15
C VAL A 313 10.24 10.09 -16.88
N ARG A 314 9.68 11.22 -17.30
CA ARG A 314 8.26 11.53 -17.16
C ARG A 314 7.37 10.56 -17.92
N ASP A 315 7.77 10.11 -19.10
CA ASP A 315 7.00 9.14 -19.90
C ASP A 315 6.80 7.81 -19.16
N TYR A 316 7.79 7.37 -18.36
CA TYR A 316 7.63 6.18 -17.52
C TYR A 316 6.62 6.40 -16.41
N TRP A 317 6.68 7.55 -15.74
CA TRP A 317 5.69 7.91 -14.73
C TRP A 317 4.28 7.97 -15.32
N ASP A 318 4.13 8.76 -16.39
CA ASP A 318 2.84 9.01 -17.02
C ASP A 318 2.20 7.76 -17.62
N THR A 319 3.02 6.81 -18.06
CA THR A 319 2.51 5.59 -18.70
C THR A 319 2.23 4.48 -17.68
N HIS A 320 3.08 4.34 -16.66
CA HIS A 320 3.12 3.12 -15.86
C HIS A 320 2.74 3.31 -14.39
N MET A 321 2.85 4.53 -13.84
CA MET A 321 2.87 4.71 -12.40
C MET A 321 1.72 5.57 -11.88
N CYS A 322 1.35 5.35 -10.62
CA CYS A 322 0.45 6.19 -9.83
C CYS A 322 0.81 6.07 -8.35
N ALA A 323 0.35 7.01 -7.51
CA ALA A 323 0.61 7.00 -6.07
C ALA A 323 -0.64 7.38 -5.27
N SER A 324 -0.73 6.85 -4.05
CA SER A 324 -1.78 7.19 -3.10
C SER A 324 -1.30 8.21 -2.06
N PHE A 325 -2.26 8.91 -1.48
CA PHE A 325 -2.05 9.85 -0.39
C PHE A 325 -3.29 9.96 0.50
N MET A 326 -3.09 10.18 1.78
CA MET A 326 -4.15 10.48 2.75
C MET A 326 -4.35 11.99 2.88
N VAL A 327 -3.29 12.66 3.30
CA VAL A 327 -3.22 14.10 3.50
C VAL A 327 -1.87 14.59 3.00
N ASP A 328 -1.86 15.25 1.87
CA ASP A 328 -0.62 15.76 1.27
C ASP A 328 -0.82 17.15 0.65
N PRO A 329 -0.89 18.20 1.48
CA PRO A 329 -1.09 19.55 0.98
C PRO A 329 0.08 20.06 0.12
N LEU A 330 1.28 19.50 0.29
CA LEU A 330 2.43 19.86 -0.55
C LEU A 330 2.31 19.21 -1.92
N GLY A 331 1.97 17.92 -1.96
CA GLY A 331 1.74 17.20 -3.20
C GLY A 331 0.55 17.76 -3.99
N LEU A 332 -0.55 18.07 -3.32
CA LEU A 332 -1.72 18.68 -3.97
C LEU A 332 -1.40 20.05 -4.62
N ARG A 333 -0.50 20.84 -4.03
CA ARG A 333 -0.04 22.09 -4.68
C ARG A 333 0.84 21.87 -5.91
N GLN A 334 1.35 20.66 -6.08
CA GLN A 334 2.21 20.27 -7.21
C GLN A 334 1.50 19.30 -8.17
N ILE A 335 0.17 19.28 -8.13
CA ILE A 335 -0.64 18.31 -8.87
C ILE A 335 -0.39 18.38 -10.39
N ASP A 336 -0.11 19.56 -10.93
CA ASP A 336 0.20 19.77 -12.34
C ASP A 336 1.52 19.08 -12.74
N GLU A 337 2.47 18.97 -11.81
CA GLU A 337 3.74 18.30 -12.02
C GLU A 337 3.64 16.76 -11.83
N ILE A 338 2.69 16.32 -11.02
CA ILE A 338 2.47 14.90 -10.75
C ILE A 338 1.55 14.26 -11.79
N GLY A 339 0.53 15.00 -12.21
CA GLY A 339 -0.55 14.54 -13.06
C GLY A 339 -1.78 14.08 -12.27
N ILE A 340 -2.91 14.72 -12.55
CA ILE A 340 -4.19 14.44 -11.85
C ILE A 340 -4.64 12.98 -11.97
N ASP A 341 -4.33 12.30 -13.09
CA ASP A 341 -4.67 10.91 -13.36
C ASP A 341 -3.72 9.90 -12.67
N LYS A 342 -2.73 10.41 -11.94
CA LYS A 342 -1.67 9.61 -11.30
C LYS A 342 -1.79 9.55 -9.79
N VAL A 343 -2.77 10.23 -9.23
CA VAL A 343 -2.95 10.32 -7.78
C VAL A 343 -4.26 9.70 -7.35
N MET A 344 -4.24 9.04 -6.21
CA MET A 344 -5.37 8.32 -5.64
C MET A 344 -5.48 8.71 -4.16
N TRP A 345 -6.66 9.18 -3.76
CA TRP A 345 -6.92 9.44 -2.35
C TRP A 345 -7.10 8.14 -1.56
N SER A 346 -6.67 8.13 -0.30
CA SER A 346 -6.85 7.02 0.63
C SER A 346 -7.19 7.47 2.04
N SER A 347 -7.81 6.60 2.81
CA SER A 347 -8.09 6.80 4.23
C SER A 347 -7.03 6.21 5.15
N ASP A 348 -6.43 5.10 4.75
CA ASP A 348 -5.48 4.32 5.54
C ASP A 348 -6.07 3.75 6.84
N TYR A 349 -7.37 3.44 6.83
CA TYR A 349 -8.04 2.82 7.97
C TYR A 349 -7.49 1.40 8.23
N PRO A 350 -7.16 1.00 9.48
CA PRO A 350 -7.34 1.70 10.75
C PRO A 350 -6.04 2.22 11.40
N HIS A 351 -5.05 2.63 10.63
CA HIS A 351 -3.78 3.14 11.16
C HIS A 351 -3.96 4.46 11.94
N ASN A 352 -2.98 4.78 12.79
CA ASN A 352 -2.99 6.01 13.59
C ASN A 352 -2.98 7.29 12.75
N GLU A 353 -2.33 7.25 11.59
CA GLU A 353 -2.26 8.32 10.59
C GLU A 353 -3.52 8.44 9.73
N SER A 354 -4.40 7.46 9.76
CA SER A 354 -5.63 7.41 8.99
C SER A 354 -6.46 8.70 9.06
N THR A 355 -7.15 9.01 7.98
CA THR A 355 -8.14 10.10 7.97
C THR A 355 -9.46 9.73 8.62
N PHE A 356 -9.64 8.49 9.09
CA PHE A 356 -10.87 8.02 9.70
C PHE A 356 -11.34 8.93 10.84
N GLY A 357 -12.62 9.30 10.80
CA GLY A 357 -13.25 10.27 11.70
C GLY A 357 -13.08 11.73 11.27
N TYR A 358 -12.37 12.01 10.17
CA TYR A 358 -12.26 13.34 9.54
C TYR A 358 -12.00 13.26 8.02
N SER A 359 -12.37 12.14 7.38
CA SER A 359 -12.15 11.93 5.95
C SER A 359 -12.77 13.02 5.09
N GLU A 360 -13.92 13.60 5.48
CA GLU A 360 -14.53 14.70 4.74
C GLU A 360 -13.64 15.94 4.65
N ARG A 361 -12.81 16.22 5.66
CA ARG A 361 -11.86 17.34 5.60
C ARG A 361 -10.75 17.06 4.60
N SER A 362 -10.26 15.83 4.56
CA SER A 362 -9.26 15.42 3.58
C SER A 362 -9.83 15.47 2.17
N LEU A 363 -11.05 14.98 1.96
CA LEU A 363 -11.76 15.04 0.68
C LEU A 363 -12.04 16.48 0.25
N ALA A 364 -12.45 17.36 1.18
CA ALA A 364 -12.64 18.79 0.90
C ALA A 364 -11.33 19.45 0.43
N ALA A 365 -10.19 19.09 1.04
CA ALA A 365 -8.90 19.62 0.61
C ALA A 365 -8.52 19.17 -0.81
N VAL A 366 -8.92 17.98 -1.24
CA VAL A 366 -8.78 17.54 -2.64
C VAL A 366 -9.63 18.42 -3.55
N VAL A 367 -10.90 18.62 -3.21
CA VAL A 367 -11.82 19.49 -3.99
C VAL A 367 -11.29 20.91 -4.09
N ASP A 368 -10.77 21.47 -2.98
CA ASP A 368 -10.20 22.82 -2.96
C ASP A 368 -8.95 22.94 -3.87
N ALA A 369 -8.17 21.86 -3.97
CA ALA A 369 -6.95 21.86 -4.76
C ALA A 369 -7.19 21.69 -6.27
N VAL A 370 -8.14 20.82 -6.67
CA VAL A 370 -8.29 20.41 -8.08
C VAL A 370 -9.67 20.74 -8.66
N GLY A 371 -10.60 21.21 -7.85
CA GLY A 371 -12.00 21.44 -8.23
C GLY A 371 -12.86 20.16 -8.16
N PRO A 372 -14.19 20.33 -8.08
CA PRO A 372 -15.11 19.21 -7.81
C PRO A 372 -15.14 18.16 -8.93
N GLU A 373 -14.99 18.55 -10.19
CA GLU A 373 -15.04 17.62 -11.33
C GLU A 373 -13.80 16.72 -11.37
N ASP A 374 -12.62 17.29 -11.19
CA ASP A 374 -11.36 16.54 -11.19
C ASP A 374 -11.17 15.74 -9.88
N ALA A 375 -11.73 16.21 -8.77
CA ALA A 375 -11.70 15.48 -7.50
C ALA A 375 -12.35 14.09 -7.61
N VAL A 376 -13.39 13.92 -8.41
CA VAL A 376 -14.03 12.60 -8.66
C VAL A 376 -13.03 11.57 -9.19
N ARG A 377 -12.07 12.02 -10.00
CA ARG A 377 -11.01 11.14 -10.53
C ARG A 377 -10.06 10.69 -9.41
N VAL A 378 -9.68 11.63 -8.56
CA VAL A 378 -8.73 11.41 -7.46
C VAL A 378 -9.32 10.52 -6.37
N VAL A 379 -10.58 10.75 -5.99
CA VAL A 379 -11.22 10.05 -4.86
C VAL A 379 -11.82 8.69 -5.21
N GLY A 380 -11.83 8.30 -6.51
CA GLY A 380 -12.41 7.00 -6.89
C GLY A 380 -12.06 6.56 -8.32
N GLY A 381 -12.03 7.48 -9.29
CA GLY A 381 -11.84 7.13 -10.69
C GLY A 381 -10.49 6.50 -10.99
N ASN A 382 -9.41 7.06 -10.44
CA ASN A 382 -8.05 6.62 -10.72
C ASN A 382 -7.75 5.22 -10.14
N ILE A 383 -8.21 4.92 -8.93
CA ILE A 383 -8.03 3.58 -8.35
C ILE A 383 -8.81 2.53 -9.14
N LYS A 384 -10.04 2.82 -9.58
CA LYS A 384 -10.80 1.91 -10.43
C LYS A 384 -10.08 1.62 -11.73
N LYS A 385 -9.54 2.66 -12.38
CA LYS A 385 -8.72 2.55 -13.60
C LYS A 385 -7.46 1.71 -13.34
N PHE A 386 -6.78 1.94 -12.22
CA PHE A 386 -5.60 1.17 -11.83
C PHE A 386 -5.91 -0.30 -11.67
N LEU A 387 -6.98 -0.64 -10.97
CA LEU A 387 -7.41 -2.02 -10.75
C LEU A 387 -8.06 -2.67 -11.98
N GLY A 388 -8.43 -1.90 -13.00
CA GLY A 388 -9.12 -2.39 -14.19
C GLY A 388 -10.56 -2.84 -13.92
N ILE A 389 -11.19 -2.25 -12.90
CA ILE A 389 -12.61 -2.49 -12.58
C ILE A 389 -13.51 -1.44 -13.21
N SER A 390 -14.74 -1.83 -13.52
CA SER A 390 -15.71 -0.92 -14.14
C SER A 390 -16.07 0.25 -13.23
N ALA A 391 -16.23 1.43 -13.85
CA ALA A 391 -16.70 2.62 -13.18
C ALA A 391 -18.15 2.47 -12.72
#